data_0a1ed7d822ac660263e1589c199e0385
#
_entry.id   0a1ed7d822ac660263e1589c199e0385
#
_cell.length_a   1.000
_cell.length_b   1.000
_cell.length_c   1.000
_cell.angle_alpha   90.00
_cell.angle_beta   90.00
_cell.angle_gamma   90.00
#
_symmetry.space_group_name_H-M   'P 1'
#
loop_
_entity.id
_entity.type
_entity.pdbx_description
1 polymer ?
#
loop_
_entity_poly.entity_id
_entity_poly.type
_entity_poly.pdbx_seq_one_letter_code
_entity_poly.pdbx_strand_id
1 'polypeptide(L)'
;MSIISTQMSSSIKNGSWIRRMFEAGIQLKQKYGDDAVCDFSLGNPDLAPPPAVGKALAEFVKHVDEPFSLGYMPNNGFGWAREKLAAHLSKEQGVELTANDVILTCGAAGALNVIF
;
A
#
# COMPACT_ATOMS: atom_id res chain seq x y z
N MET A 1 -32.58 -4.95 16.61
CA MET A 1 -31.43 -5.83 16.92
C MET A 1 -30.28 -5.42 16.02
N SER A 2 -29.07 -5.20 16.56
CA SER A 2 -27.88 -4.93 15.75
C SER A 2 -27.43 -6.24 15.10
N ILE A 3 -27.15 -6.21 13.79
CA ILE A 3 -26.67 -7.37 13.01
C ILE A 3 -25.19 -7.66 13.29
N ILE A 4 -24.46 -6.70 13.90
CA ILE A 4 -23.05 -6.83 14.22
C ILE A 4 -22.83 -7.09 15.70
N SER A 5 -21.78 -7.88 16.02
CA SER A 5 -21.39 -8.17 17.40
C SER A 5 -21.01 -6.90 18.16
N THR A 6 -21.13 -6.92 19.48
CA THR A 6 -20.71 -5.82 20.36
C THR A 6 -19.22 -5.49 20.17
N GLN A 7 -18.38 -6.53 20.01
CA GLN A 7 -16.95 -6.38 19.76
C GLN A 7 -16.69 -5.65 18.43
N MET A 8 -17.37 -6.05 17.35
CA MET A 8 -17.24 -5.40 16.05
C MET A 8 -17.71 -3.94 16.10
N SER A 9 -18.83 -3.68 16.78
CA SER A 9 -19.35 -2.31 16.99
C SER A 9 -18.34 -1.44 17.74
N SER A 10 -17.68 -1.99 18.76
CA SER A 10 -16.61 -1.30 19.51
C SER A 10 -15.40 -1.05 18.62
N SER A 11 -14.96 -2.03 17.82
CA SER A 11 -13.82 -1.89 16.90
C SER A 11 -14.08 -0.83 15.83
N ILE A 12 -15.30 -0.74 15.31
CA ILE A 12 -15.69 0.32 14.36
C ILE A 12 -15.64 1.70 15.03
N LYS A 13 -16.17 1.83 16.25
CA LYS A 13 -16.15 3.10 17.00
C LYS A 13 -14.72 3.54 17.35
N ASN A 14 -13.87 2.59 17.69
CA ASN A 14 -12.45 2.81 18.02
C ASN A 14 -11.52 2.70 16.80
N GLY A 15 -12.08 2.66 15.60
CA GLY A 15 -11.34 2.58 14.34
C GLY A 15 -10.28 3.68 14.20
N SER A 16 -9.41 3.51 13.23
CA SER A 16 -8.21 4.32 13.05
C SER A 16 -8.39 5.81 13.36
N TRP A 17 -7.73 6.28 14.42
CA TRP A 17 -7.67 7.69 14.79
C TRP A 17 -7.18 8.56 13.62
N ILE A 18 -6.22 8.08 12.86
CA ILE A 18 -5.66 8.74 11.67
C ILE A 18 -6.75 8.98 10.62
N ARG A 19 -7.60 7.98 10.35
CA ARG A 19 -8.70 8.13 9.39
C ARG A 19 -9.71 9.20 9.82
N ARG A 20 -10.07 9.24 11.09
CA ARG A 20 -10.97 10.27 11.63
C ARG A 20 -10.38 11.67 11.53
N MET A 21 -9.07 11.81 11.78
CA MET A 21 -8.37 13.08 11.59
C MET A 21 -8.37 13.53 10.11
N PHE A 22 -8.12 12.60 9.20
CA PHE A 22 -8.19 12.87 7.77
C PHE A 22 -9.58 13.30 7.30
N GLU A 23 -10.63 12.59 7.72
CA GLU A 23 -12.03 12.93 7.40
C GLU A 23 -12.42 14.30 7.99
N ALA A 24 -11.99 14.60 9.21
CA ALA A 24 -12.19 15.92 9.83
C ALA A 24 -11.46 17.03 9.04
N GLY A 25 -10.24 16.78 8.55
CA GLY A 25 -9.50 17.70 7.69
C GLY A 25 -10.26 18.04 6.41
N ILE A 26 -10.84 17.04 5.74
CA ILE A 26 -11.68 17.26 4.54
C ILE A 26 -12.88 18.15 4.87
N GLN A 27 -13.59 17.90 5.96
CA GLN A 27 -14.75 18.70 6.37
C GLN A 27 -14.36 20.16 6.71
N LEU A 28 -13.22 20.35 7.36
CA LEU A 28 -12.72 21.67 7.69
C LEU A 28 -12.34 22.47 6.43
N LYS A 29 -11.69 21.82 5.46
CA LYS A 29 -11.35 22.43 4.15
C LYS A 29 -12.62 22.82 3.38
N GLN A 30 -13.63 21.95 3.36
CA GLN A 30 -14.92 22.27 2.75
C GLN A 30 -15.61 23.49 3.40
N LYS A 31 -15.47 23.63 4.72
CA LYS A 31 -16.12 24.71 5.47
C LYS A 31 -15.36 26.03 5.41
N TYR A 32 -14.05 26.00 5.45
CA TYR A 32 -13.23 27.21 5.61
C TYR A 32 -12.36 27.53 4.39
N GLY A 33 -12.29 26.65 3.39
CA GLY A 33 -11.39 26.76 2.23
C GLY A 33 -10.07 26.01 2.48
N ASP A 34 -9.45 25.54 1.40
CA ASP A 34 -8.22 24.73 1.45
C ASP A 34 -7.05 25.50 2.09
N ASP A 35 -6.91 26.80 1.76
CA ASP A 35 -5.81 27.64 2.26
C ASP A 35 -5.93 28.00 3.75
N ALA A 36 -7.13 27.85 4.34
CA ALA A 36 -7.37 28.15 5.74
C ALA A 36 -7.07 26.95 6.68
N VAL A 37 -6.77 25.77 6.13
CA VAL A 37 -6.60 24.54 6.90
C VAL A 37 -5.25 23.91 6.64
N CYS A 38 -4.36 23.96 7.65
CA CYS A 38 -3.10 23.23 7.65
C CYS A 38 -3.35 21.79 8.09
N ASP A 39 -3.46 20.89 7.14
CA ASP A 39 -3.77 19.48 7.39
C ASP A 39 -2.49 18.63 7.48
N PHE A 40 -2.14 18.21 8.69
CA PHE A 40 -1.02 17.33 8.99
C PHE A 40 -1.46 15.92 9.39
N SER A 41 -2.69 15.52 9.06
CA SER A 41 -3.27 14.24 9.48
C SER A 41 -2.70 13.04 8.74
N LEU A 42 -2.32 13.20 7.47
CA LEU A 42 -1.82 12.14 6.62
C LEU A 42 -0.79 12.68 5.62
N GLY A 43 0.40 12.07 5.60
CA GLY A 43 1.38 12.32 4.56
C GLY A 43 0.97 11.64 3.26
N ASN A 44 0.56 12.43 2.27
CA ASN A 44 0.23 11.92 0.94
C ASN A 44 1.30 12.36 -0.05
N PRO A 45 1.86 11.46 -0.89
CA PRO A 45 2.79 11.87 -1.93
C PRO A 45 2.14 12.87 -2.89
N ASP A 46 2.77 14.02 -3.06
CA ASP A 46 2.34 15.09 -3.98
C ASP A 46 3.09 15.06 -5.32
N LEU A 47 4.18 14.31 -5.39
CA LEU A 47 4.94 14.12 -6.62
C LEU A 47 4.31 13.02 -7.49
N ALA A 48 4.29 13.26 -8.79
CA ALA A 48 3.90 12.24 -9.75
C ALA A 48 4.86 11.03 -9.68
N PRO A 49 4.35 9.79 -9.87
CA PRO A 49 5.22 8.61 -9.93
C PRO A 49 6.20 8.72 -11.10
N PRO A 50 7.36 8.05 -11.02
CA PRO A 50 8.29 8.01 -12.14
C PRO A 50 7.63 7.53 -13.44
N PRO A 51 7.99 8.06 -14.61
CA PRO A 51 7.38 7.67 -15.89
C PRO A 51 7.45 6.17 -16.21
N ALA A 52 8.41 5.46 -15.61
CA ALA A 52 8.55 4.00 -15.71
C ALA A 52 7.33 3.25 -15.16
N VAL A 53 6.65 3.78 -14.13
CA VAL A 53 5.45 3.17 -13.54
C VAL A 53 4.31 3.14 -14.56
N GLY A 54 4.04 4.28 -15.21
CA GLY A 54 3.01 4.34 -16.24
C GLY A 54 3.29 3.44 -17.44
N LYS A 55 4.56 3.35 -17.87
CA LYS A 55 4.97 2.43 -18.94
C LYS A 55 4.78 0.97 -18.55
N ALA A 56 5.16 0.58 -17.33
CA ALA A 56 4.99 -0.79 -16.84
C ALA A 56 3.51 -1.19 -16.74
N LEU A 57 2.65 -0.28 -16.27
CA LEU A 57 1.21 -0.51 -16.22
C LEU A 57 0.60 -0.64 -17.62
N ALA A 58 0.98 0.22 -18.55
CA ALA A 58 0.51 0.13 -19.94
C ALA A 58 0.95 -1.17 -20.63
N GLU A 59 2.15 -1.66 -20.33
CA GLU A 59 2.61 -2.96 -20.81
C GLU A 59 1.82 -4.12 -20.19
N PHE A 60 1.61 -4.08 -18.87
CA PHE A 60 0.80 -5.11 -18.19
C PHE A 60 -0.62 -5.21 -18.75
N VAL A 61 -1.28 -4.09 -19.05
CA VAL A 61 -2.64 -4.07 -19.61
C VAL A 61 -2.74 -4.84 -20.92
N LYS A 62 -1.69 -4.90 -21.74
CA LYS A 62 -1.69 -5.67 -22.99
C LYS A 62 -1.81 -7.17 -22.77
N HIS A 63 -1.45 -7.65 -21.59
CA HIS A 63 -1.42 -9.06 -21.20
C HIS A 63 -2.50 -9.43 -20.19
N VAL A 64 -3.41 -8.50 -19.84
CA VAL A 64 -4.43 -8.73 -18.81
C VAL A 64 -5.42 -9.84 -19.18
N ASP A 65 -5.66 -10.04 -20.47
CA ASP A 65 -6.58 -11.05 -21.00
C ASP A 65 -5.93 -12.44 -21.15
N GLU A 66 -4.62 -12.57 -20.88
CA GLU A 66 -3.93 -13.86 -20.92
C GLU A 66 -4.34 -14.73 -19.72
N PRO A 67 -4.42 -16.07 -19.91
CA PRO A 67 -4.71 -16.97 -18.81
C PRO A 67 -3.77 -16.77 -17.62
N PHE A 68 -4.33 -16.72 -16.42
CA PHE A 68 -3.61 -16.54 -15.16
C PHE A 68 -2.93 -15.17 -14.94
N SER A 69 -3.12 -14.19 -15.81
CA SER A 69 -2.55 -12.84 -15.65
C SER A 69 -2.95 -12.19 -14.31
N LEU A 70 -4.17 -12.47 -13.83
CA LEU A 70 -4.70 -12.04 -12.53
C LEU A 70 -4.88 -13.23 -11.58
N GLY A 71 -4.12 -14.31 -11.77
CA GLY A 71 -4.18 -15.51 -10.94
C GLY A 71 -3.51 -15.33 -9.58
N TYR A 72 -3.69 -16.34 -8.72
CA TYR A 72 -3.00 -16.38 -7.44
C TYR A 72 -1.48 -16.54 -7.62
N MET A 73 -0.71 -15.86 -6.79
CA MET A 73 0.73 -16.01 -6.68
C MET A 73 1.10 -16.74 -5.38
N PRO A 74 2.34 -17.24 -5.24
CA PRO A 74 2.86 -17.73 -3.96
C PRO A 74 2.75 -16.68 -2.85
N ASN A 75 2.53 -17.10 -1.61
CA ASN A 75 2.32 -16.20 -0.47
C ASN A 75 3.44 -15.16 -0.26
N ASN A 76 4.65 -15.52 -0.61
CA ASN A 76 5.81 -14.63 -0.53
C ASN A 76 6.08 -13.82 -1.81
N GLY A 77 5.23 -13.94 -2.82
CA GLY A 77 5.37 -13.29 -4.11
C GLY A 77 6.06 -14.14 -5.18
N PHE A 78 5.98 -13.73 -6.42
CA PHE A 78 6.63 -14.41 -7.55
C PHE A 78 8.15 -14.49 -7.37
N GLY A 79 8.75 -15.66 -7.60
CA GLY A 79 10.20 -15.89 -7.48
C GLY A 79 11.01 -14.91 -8.31
N TRP A 80 10.67 -14.75 -9.59
CA TRP A 80 11.36 -13.83 -10.49
C TRP A 80 11.35 -12.36 -10.00
N ALA A 81 10.26 -11.93 -9.35
CA ALA A 81 10.16 -10.56 -8.83
C ALA A 81 11.03 -10.39 -7.58
N ARG A 82 11.03 -11.40 -6.69
CA ARG A 82 11.89 -11.41 -5.50
C ARG A 82 13.38 -11.47 -5.85
N GLU A 83 13.76 -12.27 -6.84
CA GLU A 83 15.13 -12.33 -7.35
C GLU A 83 15.62 -10.97 -7.88
N LYS A 84 14.83 -10.32 -8.72
CA LYS A 84 15.16 -8.98 -9.24
C LYS A 84 15.27 -7.94 -8.15
N LEU A 85 14.37 -7.98 -7.17
CA LEU A 85 14.38 -7.04 -6.05
C LEU A 85 15.59 -7.30 -5.14
N ALA A 86 15.88 -8.56 -4.81
CA ALA A 86 17.06 -8.93 -4.03
C ALA A 86 18.36 -8.46 -4.69
N ALA A 87 18.52 -8.68 -5.99
CA ALA A 87 19.69 -8.21 -6.74
C ALA A 87 19.83 -6.68 -6.73
N HIS A 88 18.71 -5.95 -6.86
CA HIS A 88 18.72 -4.49 -6.77
C HIS A 88 19.12 -4.00 -5.38
N LEU A 89 18.47 -4.52 -4.35
CA LEU A 89 18.74 -4.16 -2.95
C LEU A 89 20.16 -4.54 -2.51
N SER A 90 20.67 -5.69 -2.96
CA SER A 90 22.05 -6.09 -2.68
C SER A 90 23.05 -5.05 -3.19
N LYS A 91 22.83 -4.56 -4.41
CA LYS A 91 23.68 -3.52 -5.00
C LYS A 91 23.54 -2.18 -4.28
N GLU A 92 22.33 -1.79 -3.94
CA GLU A 92 22.04 -0.50 -3.33
C GLU A 92 22.55 -0.42 -1.88
N GLN A 93 22.38 -1.51 -1.11
CA GLN A 93 22.71 -1.55 0.32
C GLN A 93 24.10 -2.14 0.62
N GLY A 94 24.79 -2.71 -0.38
CA GLY A 94 26.09 -3.32 -0.20
C GLY A 94 26.07 -4.61 0.62
N VAL A 95 24.93 -5.33 0.64
CA VAL A 95 24.76 -6.62 1.34
C VAL A 95 24.31 -7.68 0.34
N GLU A 96 24.69 -8.94 0.57
CA GLU A 96 24.26 -10.05 -0.26
C GLU A 96 22.86 -10.50 0.16
N LEU A 97 21.89 -10.35 -0.75
CA LEU A 97 20.51 -10.78 -0.58
C LEU A 97 20.12 -11.74 -1.71
N THR A 98 19.29 -12.71 -1.35
CA THR A 98 18.70 -13.69 -2.28
C THR A 98 17.18 -13.55 -2.31
N ALA A 99 16.50 -14.24 -3.21
CA ALA A 99 15.04 -14.28 -3.23
C ALA A 99 14.43 -14.80 -1.90
N ASN A 100 15.19 -15.57 -1.10
CA ASN A 100 14.71 -16.08 0.18
C ASN A 100 14.69 -15.02 1.29
N ASP A 101 15.40 -13.92 1.08
CA ASP A 101 15.45 -12.80 2.03
C ASP A 101 14.39 -11.73 1.72
N VAL A 102 13.53 -11.98 0.72
CA VAL A 102 12.53 -11.02 0.24
C VAL A 102 11.13 -11.61 0.28
N ILE A 103 10.20 -10.89 0.86
CA ILE A 103 8.75 -11.16 0.84
C ILE A 103 8.04 -9.95 0.25
N LEU A 104 7.15 -10.18 -0.72
CA LEU A 104 6.29 -9.14 -1.28
C LEU A 104 4.98 -9.11 -0.51
N THR A 105 4.57 -7.93 -0.08
CA THR A 105 3.36 -7.74 0.72
C THR A 105 2.44 -6.67 0.11
N CYS A 106 1.19 -6.64 0.54
CA CYS A 106 0.24 -5.60 0.17
C CYS A 106 0.50 -4.35 1.02
N GLY A 107 1.45 -3.52 0.58
CA GLY A 107 1.85 -2.29 1.25
C GLY A 107 2.62 -2.50 2.57
N ALA A 108 3.02 -1.39 3.18
CA ALA A 108 3.81 -1.39 4.42
C ALA A 108 3.06 -2.04 5.61
N ALA A 109 1.74 -1.87 5.69
CA ALA A 109 0.95 -2.51 6.74
C ALA A 109 1.01 -4.04 6.67
N GLY A 110 1.00 -4.61 5.46
CA GLY A 110 1.20 -6.04 5.23
C GLY A 110 2.59 -6.49 5.68
N ALA A 111 3.63 -5.72 5.37
CA ALA A 111 5.00 -6.01 5.80
C ALA A 111 5.14 -5.99 7.32
N LEU A 112 4.60 -5.00 7.99
CA LEU A 112 4.62 -4.90 9.46
C LEU A 112 3.91 -6.10 10.12
N ASN A 113 2.77 -6.54 9.57
CA ASN A 113 2.07 -7.73 10.07
C ASN A 113 2.86 -9.03 9.89
N VAL A 114 3.81 -9.09 8.98
CA VAL A 114 4.71 -10.26 8.82
C VAL A 114 5.84 -10.23 9.83
N ILE A 115 6.27 -9.04 10.26
CA ILE A 115 7.40 -8.86 11.19
C ILE A 115 6.95 -9.02 12.65
N PHE A 116 5.76 -8.55 13.02
CA PHE A 116 5.20 -8.55 14.38
C PHE A 116 4.17 -9.65 14.58
#